data_ada056813e4f79f6307b289fddb2db41
#
_entry.id   ada056813e4f79f6307b289fddb2db41
#
_cell.length_a   1.000
_cell.length_b   1.000
_cell.length_c   1.000
_cell.angle_alpha   90.00
_cell.angle_beta   90.00
_cell.angle_gamma   90.00
#
_symmetry.space_group_name_H-M   'P 1'
#
loop_
_entity.id
_entity.type
_entity.pdbx_description
1 polymer ?
#
loop_
_entity_poly.entity_id
_entity_poly.type
_entity_poly.pdbx_seq_one_letter_code
_entity_poly.pdbx_strand_id
1 'polypeptide(L)' 'WFSTNYNVEVHAYVKNGKYCVVNNTYEPQDTTVYTGDGSCFDLHLDTNEIKWYSIEG' A
#
# COMPACT_ATOMS: atom_id res chain seq x y z
N TRP A 1 -8.44 1.46 3.97
CA TRP A 1 -7.02 1.21 3.58
C TRP A 1 -6.86 -0.27 3.23
N PHE A 2 -6.78 -0.60 1.96
CA PHE A 2 -6.58 -1.99 1.54
C PHE A 2 -6.05 -2.05 0.11
N SER A 3 -5.52 -3.20 -0.26
CA SER A 3 -5.13 -3.48 -1.63
C SER A 3 -6.02 -4.56 -2.22
N THR A 4 -6.14 -4.58 -3.54
CA THR A 4 -6.92 -5.60 -4.25
C THR A 4 -6.17 -6.92 -4.42
N ASN A 5 -4.89 -6.95 -4.08
CA ASN A 5 -4.03 -8.12 -4.20
C ASN A 5 -3.74 -8.69 -2.81
N TYR A 6 -4.11 -9.95 -2.57
CA TYR A 6 -3.91 -10.61 -1.27
C TYR A 6 -2.45 -10.73 -0.87
N ASN A 7 -1.52 -10.63 -1.82
CA ASN A 7 -0.08 -10.70 -1.54
C ASN A 7 0.51 -9.35 -1.15
N VAL A 8 -0.29 -8.31 -1.19
CA VAL A 8 0.14 -6.94 -0.87
C VAL A 8 -0.70 -6.42 0.28
N GLU A 9 -0.03 -5.95 1.33
CA GLU A 9 -0.69 -5.42 2.52
C GLU A 9 -0.56 -3.91 2.57
N VAL A 10 -1.56 -3.26 3.16
CA VAL A 10 -1.54 -1.82 3.41
C VAL A 10 -1.69 -1.61 4.91
N HIS A 11 -0.76 -0.84 5.49
CA HIS A 11 -0.77 -0.52 6.92
C HIS A 11 -0.81 0.99 7.09
N ALA A 12 -1.87 1.50 7.71
CA ALA A 12 -2.04 2.93 7.94
C ALA A 12 -1.73 3.29 9.40
N TYR A 13 -0.88 4.29 9.57
CA TYR A 13 -0.49 4.83 10.87
C TYR A 13 -1.02 6.26 10.96
N VAL A 14 -2.31 6.38 11.18
CA VAL A 14 -3.03 7.65 11.09
C VAL A 14 -2.46 8.71 12.03
N LYS A 15 -2.09 8.31 13.24
CA LYS A 15 -1.52 9.24 14.22
C LYS A 15 -0.18 9.82 13.77
N ASN A 16 0.56 9.09 12.95
CA ASN A 16 1.85 9.52 12.42
C ASN A 16 1.73 10.16 11.03
N GLY A 17 0.52 10.18 10.48
CA GLY A 17 0.27 10.76 9.17
C GLY A 17 0.93 9.99 8.03
N LYS A 18 1.08 8.68 8.16
CA LYS A 18 1.77 7.84 7.17
C LYS A 18 1.04 6.53 6.93
N TYR A 19 1.25 5.97 5.75
CA TYR A 19 0.88 4.58 5.48
C TYR A 19 1.95 3.93 4.61
N CYS A 20 1.99 2.61 4.64
CA CYS A 20 2.90 1.87 3.77
C CYS A 20 2.16 0.78 3.03
N VAL A 21 2.74 0.39 1.89
CA VAL A 21 2.26 -0.71 1.07
C VAL A 21 3.40 -1.71 0.96
N VAL A 22 3.12 -2.97 1.32
CA VAL A 22 4.15 -4.00 1.52
C VAL A 22 3.87 -5.18 0.61
N ASN A 23 4.88 -5.56 -0.18
CA ASN A 23 4.89 -6.83 -0.87
C ASN A 23 5.73 -7.82 -0.05
N ASN A 24 5.07 -8.75 0.65
CA ASN A 24 5.74 -9.76 1.47
C ASN A 24 6.13 -11.02 0.69
N THR A 25 6.15 -10.96 -0.63
CA THR A 25 6.48 -12.11 -1.44
C THR A 25 7.82 -11.93 -2.15
N TYR A 26 8.32 -13.03 -2.71
CA TYR A 26 9.54 -13.02 -3.50
C TYR A 26 9.27 -12.82 -4.99
N GLU A 27 8.06 -12.40 -5.35
CA GLU A 27 7.68 -12.10 -6.73
C GLU A 27 7.18 -10.66 -6.83
N PRO A 28 7.43 -9.98 -7.94
CA PRO A 28 6.84 -8.66 -8.18
C PRO A 28 5.32 -8.74 -8.16
N GLN A 29 4.66 -7.74 -7.62
CA GLN A 29 3.21 -7.70 -7.51
C GLN A 29 2.65 -6.40 -8.06
N ASP A 30 1.51 -6.49 -8.73
CA ASP A 30 0.73 -5.34 -9.14
C ASP A 30 -0.56 -5.30 -8.34
N THR A 31 -0.97 -4.11 -7.91
CA THR A 31 -2.16 -3.96 -7.09
C THR A 31 -2.80 -2.59 -7.32
N THR A 32 -4.04 -2.48 -6.90
CA THR A 32 -4.72 -1.19 -6.72
C THR A 32 -4.87 -0.97 -5.22
N VAL A 33 -4.41 0.18 -4.74
CA VAL A 33 -4.46 0.56 -3.33
C VAL A 33 -5.63 1.52 -3.13
N TYR A 34 -6.49 1.21 -2.15
CA TYR A 34 -7.60 2.07 -1.73
C TYR A 34 -7.24 2.74 -0.41
N THR A 35 -7.34 4.05 -0.38
CA THR A 35 -6.99 4.84 0.79
C THR A 35 -8.21 5.15 1.64
N GLY A 36 -7.96 5.66 2.86
CA GLY A 36 -9.03 5.92 3.81
C GLY A 36 -10.02 7.00 3.39
N ASP A 37 -9.67 7.86 2.42
CA ASP A 37 -10.57 8.90 1.90
C ASP A 37 -11.40 8.45 0.69
N GLY A 38 -11.29 7.19 0.32
CA GLY A 38 -12.01 6.64 -0.83
C GLY A 38 -11.29 6.76 -2.17
N SER A 39 -10.09 7.31 -2.18
CA SER A 39 -9.24 7.37 -3.38
C SER A 39 -8.59 6.03 -3.66
N CYS A 40 -8.14 5.84 -4.88
CA CYS A 40 -7.36 4.65 -5.22
C CYS A 40 -6.29 4.99 -6.27
N PHE A 41 -5.27 4.14 -6.32
CA PHE A 41 -4.22 4.26 -7.34
C PHE A 41 -3.60 2.89 -7.60
N ASP A 42 -3.09 2.72 -8.83
CA ASP A 42 -2.41 1.49 -9.22
C ASP A 42 -0.94 1.58 -8.78
N LEU A 43 -0.40 0.44 -8.36
CA LEU A 43 0.96 0.39 -7.84
C LEU A 43 1.63 -0.92 -8.21
N HIS A 44 2.90 -0.82 -8.60
CA HIS A 44 3.78 -1.97 -8.79
C HIS A 44 4.80 -2.01 -7.66
N LEU A 45 4.99 -3.19 -7.08
CA LEU A 45 5.99 -3.43 -6.04
C LEU A 45 6.90 -4.56 -6.47
N ASP A 46 8.19 -4.32 -6.39
CA ASP A 46 9.18 -5.37 -6.62
C ASP A 46 9.20 -6.34 -5.43
N THR A 47 9.95 -7.42 -5.59
CA THR A 47 10.12 -8.45 -4.57
C THR A 47 10.45 -7.83 -3.21
N ASN A 48 9.64 -8.15 -2.19
CA ASN A 48 9.82 -7.68 -0.81
C ASN A 48 9.87 -6.15 -0.65
N GLU A 49 9.34 -5.42 -1.61
CA GLU A 49 9.39 -3.96 -1.56
C GLU A 49 8.37 -3.39 -0.58
N ILE A 50 8.77 -2.32 0.11
CA ILE A 50 7.90 -1.52 0.97
C ILE A 50 7.96 -0.09 0.48
N LYS A 51 6.78 0.51 0.24
CA LYS A 51 6.69 1.92 -0.14
C LYS A 51 5.92 2.69 0.92
N TRP A 52 6.47 3.84 1.31
CA TRP A 52 5.88 4.71 2.31
C TRP A 52 5.27 5.94 1.68
N TYR A 53 4.13 6.36 2.20
CA TYR A 53 3.39 7.53 1.73
C TYR A 53 2.94 8.38 2.91
N SER A 54 2.71 9.67 2.65
CA SER A 54 2.11 10.57 3.63
C SER A 54 0.60 10.56 3.48
N ILE A 55 -0.08 10.60 4.61
CA ILE A 55 -1.53 10.79 4.64
C ILE A 55 -1.76 12.30 4.59
N GLU A 56 -2.42 12.76 3.53
CA GLU A 56 -2.76 14.16 3.37
C GLU A 56 -4.19 14.39 3.86
N GLY A 57 -4.38 15.47 4.55
CA GLY A 57 -5.71 15.78 5.02
C GLY A 57 -5.76 16.75 6.10
#